data_3960ffabc3fb8523420301224f638dcf
#
_entry.id   3960ffabc3fb8523420301224f638dcf
#
_cell.length_a   1.000
_cell.length_b   1.000
_cell.length_c   1.000
_cell.angle_alpha   90.00
_cell.angle_beta   90.00
_cell.angle_gamma   90.00
#
_symmetry.space_group_name_H-M   'P 1'
#
loop_
_entity.id
_entity.type
_entity.pdbx_description
1 polymer ?
#
loop_
_entity_poly.entity_id
_entity_poly.type
_entity_poly.pdbx_seq_one_letter_code
_entity_poly.pdbx_strand_id
1 'polypeptide(L)' 'MTILCTDHQDLIKTISLLVERGLTFTAETEHLKIELSGGY' A
#
# COMPACT_ATOMS: atom_id res chain seq x y z
N MET A 1 -7.88 -5.78 3.84
CA MET A 1 -6.67 -5.81 4.71
C MET A 1 -6.03 -4.44 4.72
N THR A 2 -5.59 -4.01 5.88
CA THR A 2 -4.98 -2.69 6.05
C THR A 2 -3.51 -2.84 6.43
N ILE A 3 -2.64 -2.10 5.75
CA ILE A 3 -1.21 -2.10 6.04
C ILE A 3 -0.84 -0.73 6.57
N LEU A 4 -0.21 -0.68 7.73
CA LEU A 4 0.29 0.57 8.31
C LEU A 4 1.79 0.64 8.09
N CYS A 5 2.24 1.75 7.52
CA CYS A 5 3.65 1.98 7.25
C CYS A 5 4.24 2.95 8.25
N THR A 6 5.57 2.93 8.42
CA THR A 6 6.24 3.75 9.41
C THR A 6 6.69 5.10 8.85
N ASP A 7 7.00 5.16 7.56
CA ASP A 7 7.38 6.41 6.92
C ASP A 7 7.04 6.36 5.42
N HIS A 8 7.31 7.47 4.73
CA HIS A 8 6.97 7.59 3.32
C HIS A 8 7.77 6.62 2.44
N GLN A 9 9.02 6.36 2.80
CA GLN A 9 9.84 5.42 2.03
C GLN A 9 9.27 4.01 2.14
N ASP A 10 8.86 3.63 3.33
CA ASP A 10 8.25 2.34 3.57
C ASP A 10 6.94 2.21 2.79
N LEU A 11 6.15 3.28 2.78
CA LEU A 11 4.91 3.34 2.03
C LEU A 11 5.15 3.11 0.53
N ILE A 12 6.14 3.82 -0.03
CA ILE A 12 6.47 3.72 -1.45
C ILE A 12 6.94 2.30 -1.79
N LYS A 13 7.77 1.71 -0.96
CA LYS A 13 8.24 0.34 -1.18
C LYS A 13 7.09 -0.65 -1.19
N THR A 14 6.17 -0.50 -0.27
CA THR A 14 5.00 -1.37 -0.19
C THR A 14 4.11 -1.21 -1.41
N ILE A 15 3.90 0.04 -1.84
CA ILE A 15 3.11 0.32 -3.03
C ILE A 15 3.73 -0.34 -4.26
N SER A 16 5.04 -0.24 -4.41
CA SER A 16 5.75 -0.86 -5.53
C SER A 16 5.55 -2.37 -5.56
N LEU A 17 5.62 -3.02 -4.40
CA LEU A 17 5.39 -4.45 -4.30
C LEU A 17 3.97 -4.82 -4.69
N LEU A 18 3.00 -4.06 -4.24
CA LEU A 18 1.59 -4.33 -4.54
C LEU A 18 1.30 -4.17 -6.03
N VAL A 19 1.87 -3.15 -6.65
CA VAL A 19 1.71 -2.92 -8.09
C VAL A 19 2.34 -4.07 -8.87
N GLU A 20 3.51 -4.51 -8.47
CA GLU A 20 4.21 -5.61 -9.11
C GLU A 20 3.40 -6.90 -9.06
N ARG A 21 2.67 -7.11 -7.99
CA ARG A 21 1.84 -8.29 -7.81
C ARG A 21 0.45 -8.16 -8.42
N GLY A 22 0.13 -6.99 -8.95
CA GLY A 22 -1.16 -6.76 -9.59
C GLY A 22 -2.32 -6.63 -8.62
N LEU A 23 -2.05 -6.24 -7.39
CA LEU A 23 -3.09 -6.09 -6.39
C LEU A 23 -3.76 -4.71 -6.48
N THR A 24 -5.04 -4.67 -6.13
CA THR A 24 -5.79 -3.42 -6.09
C THR A 24 -5.79 -2.87 -4.67
N PHE A 25 -5.47 -1.59 -4.53
CA PHE A 25 -5.35 -0.99 -3.21
C PHE A 25 -5.60 0.51 -3.26
N THR A 26 -5.84 1.09 -2.08
CA THR A 26 -5.94 2.53 -1.90
C THR A 26 -4.86 2.96 -0.92
N ALA A 27 -4.03 3.91 -1.30
CA ALA A 27 -2.95 4.40 -0.45
C ALA A 27 -3.28 5.78 0.09
N GLU A 28 -3.10 5.96 1.40
CA GLU A 28 -3.29 7.23 2.08
C GLU A 28 -1.95 7.74 2.60
N THR A 29 -1.39 8.74 1.92
CA THR A 29 -0.07 9.25 2.30
C THR A 29 -0.11 10.04 3.61
N GLU A 30 -1.26 10.62 3.93
CA GLU A 30 -1.43 11.40 5.15
C GLU A 30 -1.25 10.55 6.41
N HIS A 31 -1.73 9.33 6.37
CA HIS A 31 -1.67 8.42 7.51
C HIS A 31 -0.74 7.23 7.27
N LEU A 32 0.00 7.25 6.17
CA LEU A 32 0.92 6.16 5.79
C LEU A 32 0.20 4.81 5.82
N LYS A 33 -0.98 4.78 5.27
CA LYS A 33 -1.85 3.62 5.34
C LYS A 33 -2.19 3.13 3.94
N ILE A 34 -2.21 1.81 3.78
CA ILE A 34 -2.62 1.18 2.53
C ILE A 34 -3.76 0.22 2.83
N GLU A 35 -4.85 0.35 2.09
CA GLU A 35 -5.99 -0.52 2.24
C GLU A 35 -6.14 -1.37 0.98
N LEU A 36 -6.03 -2.68 1.15
CA LEU A 36 -6.18 -3.61 0.04
C LEU A 36 -7.65 -3.88 -0.20
N SER A 37 -8.07 -3.72 -1.46
CA SER A 37 -9.47 -3.91 -1.83
C SER A 37 -9.70 -5.12 -2.72
N GLY A 38 -8.67 -5.90 -2.98
CA GLY A 38 -8.80 -7.11 -3.77
C GLY A 38 -7.79 -7.17 -4.89
N GLY A 39 -8.16 -7.81 -5.98
CA GLY A 39 -7.31 -7.82 -7.17
C GLY A 39 -6.34 -8.99 -7.26
N TYR A 40 -6.72 -10.11 -6.79
CA TYR A 40 -5.93 -11.32 -6.97
C TYR A 40 -6.63 -12.25 -7.94
#